data_732493943a44dcf90412e6fbeedc9078
#
_entry.id   732493943a44dcf90412e6fbeedc9078
#
_cell.length_a   1.000
_cell.length_b   1.000
_cell.length_c   1.000
_cell.angle_alpha   90.00
_cell.angle_beta   90.00
_cell.angle_gamma   90.00
#
_symmetry.space_group_name_H-M   'P 1'
#
loop_
_entity.id
_entity.type
_entity.pdbx_description
1 polymer ?
#
loop_
_entity_poly.entity_id
_entity_poly.type
_entity_poly.pdbx_seq_one_letter_code
_entity_poly.pdbx_strand_id
1 'polypeptide(L)'
;MTMTKASAQYFDQVAGEWDNIRAGYFTEAVRKSAIAKAYLRPEMAVADVGAGTGFMAAGLAPLVSQVHVIDGSTAMLEVARQNLSQYDNLEYHAADGGSIPLAGESIDVVFANMYLHHCPDPAAAIGEMVRILKPGGRLMITDMDAHPYAWFKEEMADEWLGFEREQVRDWLKAAGLVNVIVDCTGESCCAESHNPERVDPDDRQAKISMFLATGTRRIAMRDQVQEAYSAAAQLGCSCGGAQDQESCCSDAPTQDAIYTTFYPVEDLASVPSEAGEFSLGCGNPIALANLRPGEVVVDIGSGGGLDSFLAAQRVGPGGRVIGVDMTDAMLERATRAAQKAGYTNVEFRKGQAESLPVEDGSVDVILSNCVINLCEDKGQVFQEAYRVLKPGGRLEVSDMVTSGALSVKSRQESSEWSECVSGALPEREYLDLIEGAGFTQVKTRTSVSGGTLDDADVYSVIVSAVKP
;
A
#
# COMPACT_ATOMS: atom_id res chain seq x y z
N MET A 1 -5.16 25.97 8.65
CA MET A 1 -5.26 27.30 7.98
C MET A 1 -6.34 27.20 6.93
N THR A 2 -7.27 28.11 6.94
CA THR A 2 -8.42 28.16 6.03
C THR A 2 -7.99 28.53 4.62
N MET A 3 -8.73 28.09 3.58
CA MET A 3 -8.62 28.64 2.21
C MET A 3 -8.42 30.15 2.26
N THR A 4 -7.60 30.70 1.35
CA THR A 4 -7.47 32.14 1.31
C THR A 4 -8.80 32.81 0.99
N LYS A 5 -9.03 34.02 1.48
CA LYS A 5 -10.25 34.76 1.13
C LYS A 5 -10.42 34.96 -0.37
N ALA A 6 -9.30 35.06 -1.12
CA ALA A 6 -9.31 35.20 -2.56
C ALA A 6 -9.82 33.94 -3.25
N SER A 7 -9.34 32.77 -2.85
CA SER A 7 -9.77 31.48 -3.41
C SER A 7 -11.25 31.18 -3.10
N ALA A 8 -11.68 31.40 -1.84
CA ALA A 8 -13.09 31.23 -1.47
C ALA A 8 -14.01 32.17 -2.28
N GLN A 9 -13.60 33.43 -2.48
CA GLN A 9 -14.36 34.43 -3.23
C GLN A 9 -14.44 34.08 -4.72
N TYR A 10 -13.37 33.54 -5.30
CA TYR A 10 -13.35 33.05 -6.68
C TYR A 10 -14.38 31.93 -6.87
N PHE A 11 -14.35 30.87 -6.02
CA PHE A 11 -15.27 29.76 -6.13
C PHE A 11 -16.74 30.13 -5.87
N ASP A 12 -17.01 31.07 -4.96
CA ASP A 12 -18.36 31.61 -4.78
C ASP A 12 -18.91 32.30 -6.05
N GLN A 13 -18.04 32.98 -6.81
CA GLN A 13 -18.43 33.69 -8.04
C GLN A 13 -18.68 32.76 -9.22
N VAL A 14 -17.87 31.68 -9.35
CA VAL A 14 -17.95 30.77 -10.51
C VAL A 14 -18.81 29.55 -10.29
N ALA A 15 -19.39 29.35 -9.11
CA ALA A 15 -20.11 28.14 -8.73
C ALA A 15 -21.18 27.71 -9.77
N GLY A 16 -21.95 28.65 -10.31
CA GLY A 16 -23.00 28.35 -11.32
C GLY A 16 -22.46 27.90 -12.68
N GLU A 17 -21.23 28.27 -13.03
CA GLU A 17 -20.58 27.91 -14.29
C GLU A 17 -19.48 26.85 -14.13
N TRP A 18 -19.22 26.43 -12.89
CA TRP A 18 -18.07 25.59 -12.55
C TRP A 18 -18.03 24.27 -13.32
N ASP A 19 -19.15 23.59 -13.52
CA ASP A 19 -19.17 22.32 -14.24
C ASP A 19 -18.71 22.48 -15.70
N ASN A 20 -19.05 23.60 -16.35
CA ASN A 20 -18.59 23.92 -17.71
C ASN A 20 -17.09 24.23 -17.72
N ILE A 21 -16.62 25.02 -16.74
CA ILE A 21 -15.22 25.39 -16.57
C ILE A 21 -14.38 24.12 -16.33
N ARG A 22 -14.77 23.31 -15.34
CA ARG A 22 -14.10 22.06 -14.98
C ARG A 22 -14.01 21.07 -16.16
N ALA A 23 -15.08 20.92 -16.92
CA ALA A 23 -15.12 20.00 -18.06
C ALA A 23 -14.08 20.33 -19.15
N GLY A 24 -13.62 21.60 -19.19
CA GLY A 24 -12.50 22.02 -20.03
C GLY A 24 -11.12 21.58 -19.50
N TYR A 25 -10.99 21.33 -18.20
CA TYR A 25 -9.70 21.06 -17.56
C TYR A 25 -9.37 19.59 -17.48
N PHE A 26 -10.30 18.74 -17.03
CA PHE A 26 -10.08 17.30 -16.88
C PHE A 26 -11.37 16.50 -17.11
N THR A 27 -11.20 15.24 -17.46
CA THR A 27 -12.28 14.36 -17.91
C THR A 27 -12.80 13.43 -16.80
N GLU A 28 -13.86 12.71 -17.10
CA GLU A 28 -14.39 11.61 -16.28
C GLU A 28 -13.34 10.49 -16.01
N ALA A 29 -12.30 10.38 -16.81
CA ALA A 29 -11.28 9.35 -16.66
C ALA A 29 -10.51 9.53 -15.35
N VAL A 30 -10.27 10.78 -14.90
CA VAL A 30 -9.62 11.08 -13.60
C VAL A 30 -10.42 10.49 -12.45
N ARG A 31 -11.74 10.74 -12.41
CA ARG A 31 -12.64 10.19 -11.39
C ARG A 31 -12.67 8.68 -11.41
N LYS A 32 -12.79 8.08 -12.61
CA LYS A 32 -12.83 6.61 -12.76
C LYS A 32 -11.52 5.97 -12.30
N SER A 33 -10.38 6.58 -12.60
CA SER A 33 -9.08 6.10 -12.16
C SER A 33 -8.95 6.11 -10.63
N ALA A 34 -9.36 7.21 -9.97
CA ALA A 34 -9.33 7.31 -8.52
C ALA A 34 -10.26 6.29 -7.85
N ILE A 35 -11.51 6.18 -8.34
CA ILE A 35 -12.49 5.23 -7.80
C ILE A 35 -12.02 3.78 -7.98
N ALA A 36 -11.43 3.42 -9.13
CA ALA A 36 -10.96 2.06 -9.39
C ALA A 36 -9.85 1.61 -8.41
N LYS A 37 -8.98 2.52 -7.99
CA LYS A 37 -7.90 2.24 -7.04
C LYS A 37 -8.32 2.40 -5.56
N ALA A 38 -9.53 2.89 -5.29
CA ALA A 38 -10.04 3.04 -3.93
C ALA A 38 -10.61 1.76 -3.34
N TYR A 39 -10.94 0.77 -4.17
CA TYR A 39 -11.53 -0.53 -3.77
C TYR A 39 -12.76 -0.35 -2.87
N LEU A 40 -13.72 0.45 -3.33
CA LEU A 40 -14.92 0.77 -2.57
C LEU A 40 -15.81 -0.45 -2.32
N ARG A 41 -16.48 -0.44 -1.17
CA ARG A 41 -17.47 -1.45 -0.77
C ARG A 41 -18.78 -0.77 -0.38
N PRO A 42 -19.95 -1.43 -0.59
CA PRO A 42 -21.26 -0.81 -0.38
C PRO A 42 -21.52 -0.29 1.04
N GLU A 43 -20.90 -0.88 2.05
CA GLU A 43 -21.06 -0.51 3.46
C GLU A 43 -20.19 0.68 3.89
N MET A 44 -19.26 1.15 3.07
CA MET A 44 -18.30 2.20 3.44
C MET A 44 -18.96 3.58 3.56
N ALA A 45 -18.40 4.38 4.47
CA ALA A 45 -18.58 5.82 4.56
C ALA A 45 -17.37 6.54 3.96
N VAL A 46 -17.60 7.43 3.01
CA VAL A 46 -16.53 8.14 2.30
C VAL A 46 -16.66 9.65 2.45
N ALA A 47 -15.55 10.38 2.34
CA ALA A 47 -15.54 11.84 2.31
C ALA A 47 -14.94 12.33 0.98
N ASP A 48 -15.57 13.34 0.38
CA ASP A 48 -15.11 14.10 -0.79
C ASP A 48 -14.74 15.49 -0.29
N VAL A 49 -13.43 15.77 -0.19
CA VAL A 49 -12.86 17.02 0.36
C VAL A 49 -12.46 17.95 -0.76
N GLY A 50 -12.99 19.19 -0.73
CA GLY A 50 -12.92 20.09 -1.88
C GLY A 50 -13.87 19.63 -2.98
N ALA A 51 -15.07 19.20 -2.60
CA ALA A 51 -16.02 18.53 -3.48
C ALA A 51 -16.56 19.42 -4.62
N GLY A 52 -16.45 20.76 -4.49
CA GLY A 52 -17.00 21.70 -5.44
C GLY A 52 -18.48 21.47 -5.70
N THR A 53 -18.85 21.33 -6.96
CA THR A 53 -20.23 21.03 -7.41
C THR A 53 -20.60 19.55 -7.34
N GLY A 54 -19.77 18.71 -6.71
CA GLY A 54 -20.06 17.28 -6.46
C GLY A 54 -19.58 16.33 -7.53
N PHE A 55 -18.54 16.67 -8.28
CA PHE A 55 -17.99 15.82 -9.35
C PHE A 55 -17.57 14.42 -8.87
N MET A 56 -16.76 14.33 -7.81
CA MET A 56 -16.38 13.04 -7.23
C MET A 56 -17.57 12.37 -6.54
N ALA A 57 -18.31 13.11 -5.72
CA ALA A 57 -19.47 12.61 -4.99
C ALA A 57 -20.51 11.93 -5.88
N ALA A 58 -20.76 12.45 -7.11
CA ALA A 58 -21.65 11.82 -8.09
C ALA A 58 -21.22 10.41 -8.52
N GLY A 59 -19.92 10.16 -8.55
CA GLY A 59 -19.37 8.83 -8.85
C GLY A 59 -19.32 7.90 -7.65
N LEU A 60 -19.27 8.45 -6.44
CA LEU A 60 -19.17 7.73 -5.18
C LEU A 60 -20.53 7.28 -4.63
N ALA A 61 -21.54 8.16 -4.71
CA ALA A 61 -22.86 7.94 -4.12
C ALA A 61 -23.52 6.59 -4.50
N PRO A 62 -23.48 6.11 -5.75
CA PRO A 62 -24.07 4.82 -6.10
C PRO A 62 -23.27 3.60 -5.60
N LEU A 63 -22.07 3.78 -5.04
CA LEU A 63 -21.15 2.69 -4.72
C LEU A 63 -20.99 2.42 -3.22
N VAL A 64 -21.45 3.35 -2.36
CA VAL A 64 -21.16 3.32 -0.91
C VAL A 64 -22.41 3.66 -0.09
N SER A 65 -22.36 3.37 1.21
CA SER A 65 -23.50 3.65 2.12
C SER A 65 -23.68 5.13 2.43
N GLN A 66 -22.60 5.91 2.49
CA GLN A 66 -22.61 7.33 2.89
C GLN A 66 -21.50 8.10 2.19
N VAL A 67 -21.81 9.31 1.72
CA VAL A 67 -20.83 10.27 1.20
C VAL A 67 -20.94 11.59 1.96
N HIS A 68 -19.85 12.02 2.59
CA HIS A 68 -19.69 13.35 3.18
C HIS A 68 -19.10 14.30 2.14
N VAL A 69 -19.89 15.25 1.68
CA VAL A 69 -19.55 16.24 0.66
C VAL A 69 -19.05 17.51 1.38
N ILE A 70 -17.76 17.79 1.30
CA ILE A 70 -17.10 18.84 2.09
C ILE A 70 -16.50 19.87 1.16
N ASP A 71 -16.89 21.14 1.32
CA ASP A 71 -16.32 22.26 0.56
C ASP A 71 -16.35 23.55 1.38
N GLY A 72 -15.35 24.42 1.17
CA GLY A 72 -15.27 25.73 1.82
C GLY A 72 -16.25 26.76 1.28
N SER A 73 -16.71 26.61 0.02
CA SER A 73 -17.69 27.47 -0.63
C SER A 73 -19.12 26.96 -0.42
N THR A 74 -19.93 27.76 0.24
CA THR A 74 -21.37 27.45 0.40
C THR A 74 -22.13 27.53 -0.93
N ALA A 75 -21.67 28.35 -1.87
CA ALA A 75 -22.24 28.44 -3.21
C ALA A 75 -21.98 27.16 -4.01
N MET A 76 -20.76 26.60 -3.94
CA MET A 76 -20.44 25.29 -4.53
C MET A 76 -21.35 24.18 -3.96
N LEU A 77 -21.50 24.12 -2.63
CA LEU A 77 -22.35 23.12 -1.99
C LEU A 77 -23.82 23.25 -2.37
N GLU A 78 -24.32 24.45 -2.63
CA GLU A 78 -25.70 24.65 -3.09
C GLU A 78 -25.90 24.07 -4.50
N VAL A 79 -24.93 24.27 -5.42
CA VAL A 79 -24.92 23.65 -6.74
C VAL A 79 -24.79 22.13 -6.62
N ALA A 80 -23.91 21.65 -5.72
CA ALA A 80 -23.75 20.22 -5.47
C ALA A 80 -25.06 19.56 -5.01
N ARG A 81 -25.84 20.20 -4.12
CA ARG A 81 -27.17 19.68 -3.71
C ARG A 81 -28.14 19.56 -4.86
N GLN A 82 -28.10 20.48 -5.83
CA GLN A 82 -28.94 20.43 -7.02
C GLN A 82 -28.48 19.29 -7.95
N ASN A 83 -27.19 19.21 -8.23
CA ASN A 83 -26.57 18.20 -9.11
C ASN A 83 -26.77 16.79 -8.60
N LEU A 84 -26.78 16.60 -7.28
CA LEU A 84 -26.81 15.31 -6.61
C LEU A 84 -28.17 14.96 -5.99
N SER A 85 -29.22 15.71 -6.34
CA SER A 85 -30.57 15.59 -5.73
C SER A 85 -31.24 14.22 -5.87
N GLN A 86 -30.74 13.36 -6.76
CA GLN A 86 -31.17 11.98 -6.94
C GLN A 86 -30.62 10.98 -5.92
N TYR A 87 -29.64 11.38 -5.11
CA TYR A 87 -29.03 10.53 -4.08
C TYR A 87 -29.48 10.95 -2.69
N ASP A 88 -29.79 10.00 -1.83
CA ASP A 88 -30.28 10.20 -0.45
C ASP A 88 -29.24 9.87 0.63
N ASN A 89 -28.06 9.37 0.22
CA ASN A 89 -26.95 9.00 1.08
C ASN A 89 -25.83 10.06 1.18
N LEU A 90 -26.17 11.35 1.02
CA LEU A 90 -25.23 12.46 1.03
C LEU A 90 -25.42 13.34 2.26
N GLU A 91 -24.29 13.73 2.88
CA GLU A 91 -24.25 14.72 3.94
C GLU A 91 -23.29 15.86 3.57
N TYR A 92 -23.76 17.12 3.67
CA TYR A 92 -23.01 18.28 3.19
C TYR A 92 -22.44 19.09 4.34
N HIS A 93 -21.15 19.42 4.27
CA HIS A 93 -20.42 20.15 5.28
C HIS A 93 -19.73 21.37 4.69
N ALA A 94 -20.10 22.57 5.17
CA ALA A 94 -19.41 23.81 4.81
C ALA A 94 -18.15 23.93 5.67
N ALA A 95 -17.04 23.44 5.16
CA ALA A 95 -15.73 23.45 5.85
C ALA A 95 -14.60 23.33 4.83
N ASP A 96 -13.45 23.90 5.17
CA ASP A 96 -12.22 23.66 4.41
C ASP A 96 -11.45 22.45 4.93
N GLY A 97 -10.50 21.95 4.14
CA GLY A 97 -9.70 20.78 4.50
C GLY A 97 -8.73 20.98 5.65
N GLY A 98 -8.63 22.18 6.20
CA GLY A 98 -7.82 22.47 7.40
C GLY A 98 -8.55 22.21 8.71
N SER A 99 -9.88 22.00 8.67
CA SER A 99 -10.70 21.66 9.84
C SER A 99 -12.00 20.97 9.41
N ILE A 100 -11.94 19.67 9.24
CA ILE A 100 -13.06 18.85 8.77
C ILE A 100 -13.99 18.53 9.97
N PRO A 101 -15.31 18.86 9.90
CA PRO A 101 -16.24 18.69 11.03
C PRO A 101 -16.73 17.24 11.16
N LEU A 102 -15.83 16.28 11.01
CA LEU A 102 -16.08 14.86 11.21
C LEU A 102 -15.23 14.33 12.37
N ALA A 103 -15.76 13.33 13.05
CA ALA A 103 -15.03 12.66 14.12
C ALA A 103 -13.75 11.99 13.56
N GLY A 104 -12.71 11.89 14.38
CA GLY A 104 -11.55 11.07 14.04
C GLY A 104 -11.96 9.62 13.85
N GLU A 105 -11.29 8.92 12.94
CA GLU A 105 -11.48 7.48 12.71
C GLU A 105 -12.90 7.07 12.31
N SER A 106 -13.61 7.94 11.57
CA SER A 106 -14.99 7.71 11.16
C SER A 106 -15.16 7.32 9.69
N ILE A 107 -14.17 7.58 8.84
CA ILE A 107 -14.25 7.49 7.38
C ILE A 107 -13.39 6.33 6.85
N ASP A 108 -13.93 5.54 5.93
CA ASP A 108 -13.23 4.43 5.30
C ASP A 108 -12.31 4.91 4.16
N VAL A 109 -12.77 5.86 3.33
CA VAL A 109 -11.97 6.43 2.24
C VAL A 109 -12.21 7.92 2.13
N VAL A 110 -11.12 8.69 2.02
CA VAL A 110 -11.14 10.13 1.75
C VAL A 110 -10.66 10.38 0.34
N PHE A 111 -11.40 11.16 -0.41
CA PHE A 111 -11.03 11.67 -1.73
C PHE A 111 -10.76 13.16 -1.66
N ALA A 112 -9.74 13.62 -2.38
CA ALA A 112 -9.49 15.02 -2.67
C ALA A 112 -9.06 15.14 -4.14
N ASN A 113 -9.92 15.74 -4.97
CA ASN A 113 -9.69 15.82 -6.40
C ASN A 113 -9.47 17.27 -6.81
N MET A 114 -8.30 17.59 -7.36
CA MET A 114 -7.95 18.94 -7.80
C MET A 114 -8.18 19.98 -6.70
N TYR A 115 -7.68 19.67 -5.51
CA TYR A 115 -7.97 20.44 -4.31
C TYR A 115 -6.70 20.96 -3.61
N LEU A 116 -5.63 20.16 -3.51
CA LEU A 116 -4.46 20.53 -2.71
C LEU A 116 -3.76 21.78 -3.20
N HIS A 117 -3.75 22.04 -4.51
CA HIS A 117 -3.11 23.23 -5.08
C HIS A 117 -3.83 24.55 -4.71
N HIS A 118 -5.05 24.48 -4.16
CA HIS A 118 -5.74 25.62 -3.57
C HIS A 118 -5.49 25.78 -2.06
N CYS A 119 -4.84 24.79 -1.41
CA CYS A 119 -4.59 24.82 0.01
C CYS A 119 -3.35 25.68 0.34
N PRO A 120 -3.43 26.63 1.29
CA PRO A 120 -2.25 27.36 1.76
C PRO A 120 -1.18 26.45 2.39
N ASP A 121 -1.62 25.36 3.04
CA ASP A 121 -0.79 24.34 3.68
C ASP A 121 -1.29 22.94 3.31
N PRO A 122 -0.82 22.37 2.19
CA PRO A 122 -1.22 21.03 1.74
C PRO A 122 -0.91 19.92 2.75
N ALA A 123 0.21 20.04 3.47
CA ALA A 123 0.61 19.03 4.45
C ALA A 123 -0.37 18.99 5.65
N ALA A 124 -0.81 20.18 6.13
CA ALA A 124 -1.82 20.26 7.18
C ALA A 124 -3.18 19.74 6.72
N ALA A 125 -3.59 20.01 5.48
CA ALA A 125 -4.82 19.47 4.90
C ALA A 125 -4.78 17.93 4.81
N ILE A 126 -3.67 17.36 4.37
CA ILE A 126 -3.44 15.91 4.37
C ILE A 126 -3.54 15.35 5.80
N GLY A 127 -2.92 16.00 6.79
CA GLY A 127 -2.99 15.58 8.20
C GLY A 127 -4.42 15.51 8.72
N GLU A 128 -5.26 16.47 8.34
CA GLU A 128 -6.68 16.51 8.75
C GLU A 128 -7.51 15.42 8.03
N MET A 129 -7.24 15.17 6.76
CA MET A 129 -7.85 14.05 6.02
C MET A 129 -7.47 12.70 6.66
N VAL A 130 -6.21 12.54 7.08
CA VAL A 130 -5.75 11.31 7.76
C VAL A 130 -6.38 11.19 9.15
N ARG A 131 -6.61 12.29 9.88
CA ARG A 131 -7.27 12.26 11.19
C ARG A 131 -8.64 11.61 11.14
N ILE A 132 -9.43 11.89 10.12
CA ILE A 132 -10.80 11.34 9.98
C ILE A 132 -10.82 9.91 9.44
N LEU A 133 -9.75 9.42 8.80
CA LEU A 133 -9.67 8.04 8.32
C LEU A 133 -9.64 7.05 9.49
N LYS A 134 -10.35 5.94 9.35
CA LYS A 134 -10.19 4.77 10.22
C LYS A 134 -8.80 4.16 10.05
N PRO A 135 -8.20 3.49 11.07
CA PRO A 135 -7.03 2.63 10.85
C PRO A 135 -7.34 1.62 9.74
N GLY A 136 -6.48 1.53 8.73
CA GLY A 136 -6.71 0.76 7.51
C GLY A 136 -7.54 1.48 6.43
N GLY A 137 -8.08 2.66 6.71
CA GLY A 137 -8.75 3.51 5.72
C GLY A 137 -7.78 4.13 4.71
N ARG A 138 -8.29 4.59 3.57
CA ARG A 138 -7.50 5.04 2.42
C ARG A 138 -7.65 6.52 2.14
N LEU A 139 -6.57 7.17 1.73
CA LEU A 139 -6.56 8.52 1.16
C LEU A 139 -6.29 8.44 -0.35
N MET A 140 -7.10 9.15 -1.12
CA MET A 140 -7.03 9.22 -2.58
C MET A 140 -6.95 10.68 -3.01
N ILE A 141 -5.83 11.11 -3.57
CA ILE A 141 -5.61 12.49 -4.01
C ILE A 141 -5.26 12.48 -5.50
N THR A 142 -6.02 13.20 -6.30
CA THR A 142 -5.65 13.53 -7.68
C THR A 142 -5.35 15.02 -7.78
N ASP A 143 -4.19 15.35 -8.35
CA ASP A 143 -3.78 16.75 -8.51
C ASP A 143 -2.78 16.88 -9.68
N MET A 144 -2.31 18.09 -9.95
CA MET A 144 -1.39 18.42 -11.03
C MET A 144 0.06 18.19 -10.64
N ASP A 145 0.85 17.64 -11.57
CA ASP A 145 2.30 17.70 -11.48
C ASP A 145 2.80 19.16 -11.54
N ALA A 146 3.95 19.45 -10.96
CA ALA A 146 4.56 20.78 -10.97
C ALA A 146 4.69 21.32 -12.41
N HIS A 147 4.34 22.60 -12.60
CA HIS A 147 4.29 23.24 -13.91
C HIS A 147 4.69 24.74 -13.85
N PRO A 148 5.14 25.31 -14.98
CA PRO A 148 5.64 26.71 -15.00
C PRO A 148 4.58 27.78 -15.24
N TYR A 149 3.33 27.43 -15.51
CA TYR A 149 2.28 28.36 -15.95
C TYR A 149 1.81 29.29 -14.81
N ALA A 150 2.51 30.41 -14.60
CA ALA A 150 2.26 31.34 -13.48
C ALA A 150 0.85 31.98 -13.49
N TRP A 151 0.20 32.07 -14.65
CA TRP A 151 -1.14 32.66 -14.79
C TRP A 151 -2.25 31.87 -14.08
N PHE A 152 -2.01 30.60 -13.73
CA PHE A 152 -2.94 29.81 -12.90
C PHE A 152 -3.21 30.47 -11.55
N LYS A 153 -2.20 31.10 -10.93
CA LYS A 153 -2.37 31.82 -9.66
C LYS A 153 -3.31 33.03 -9.77
N GLU A 154 -3.26 33.71 -10.92
CA GLU A 154 -4.06 34.93 -11.14
C GLU A 154 -5.48 34.61 -11.65
N GLU A 155 -5.61 33.59 -12.51
CA GLU A 155 -6.86 33.31 -13.21
C GLU A 155 -7.69 32.18 -12.55
N MET A 156 -7.03 31.25 -11.84
CA MET A 156 -7.66 30.07 -11.22
C MET A 156 -7.64 30.12 -9.70
N ALA A 157 -7.06 31.15 -9.10
CA ALA A 157 -6.84 31.28 -7.67
C ALA A 157 -6.00 30.13 -7.06
N ASP A 158 -5.04 29.59 -7.82
CA ASP A 158 -4.12 28.56 -7.35
C ASP A 158 -3.09 29.15 -6.37
N GLU A 159 -2.87 28.50 -5.25
CA GLU A 159 -1.78 28.83 -4.32
C GLU A 159 -0.47 28.18 -4.78
N TRP A 160 -0.57 26.98 -5.37
CA TRP A 160 0.55 26.17 -5.84
C TRP A 160 0.43 25.91 -7.34
N LEU A 161 1.57 25.87 -8.03
CA LEU A 161 1.66 25.49 -9.45
C LEU A 161 1.92 23.99 -9.59
N GLY A 162 0.99 23.17 -9.06
CA GLY A 162 1.17 21.73 -8.95
C GLY A 162 2.26 21.30 -7.97
N PHE A 163 2.59 20.03 -7.96
CA PHE A 163 3.49 19.43 -6.96
C PHE A 163 4.47 18.44 -7.59
N GLU A 164 5.69 18.41 -7.04
CA GLU A 164 6.61 17.28 -7.28
C GLU A 164 6.08 16.03 -6.57
N ARG A 165 6.02 14.90 -7.27
CA ARG A 165 5.44 13.64 -6.75
C ARG A 165 6.17 13.14 -5.51
N GLU A 166 7.48 13.36 -5.41
CA GLU A 166 8.27 13.00 -4.25
C GLU A 166 7.86 13.82 -3.02
N GLN A 167 7.63 15.12 -3.19
CA GLN A 167 7.11 15.99 -2.13
C GLN A 167 5.76 15.51 -1.60
N VAL A 168 4.85 15.13 -2.49
CA VAL A 168 3.53 14.57 -2.10
C VAL A 168 3.71 13.27 -1.33
N ARG A 169 4.59 12.38 -1.80
CA ARG A 169 4.91 11.13 -1.11
C ARG A 169 5.40 11.38 0.32
N ASP A 170 6.29 12.36 0.49
CA ASP A 170 6.83 12.71 1.81
C ASP A 170 5.76 13.26 2.75
N TRP A 171 4.85 14.09 2.26
CA TRP A 171 3.73 14.59 3.06
C TRP A 171 2.79 13.46 3.52
N LEU A 172 2.46 12.53 2.63
CA LEU A 172 1.63 11.38 2.96
C LEU A 172 2.28 10.49 4.03
N LYS A 173 3.58 10.19 3.88
CA LYS A 173 4.36 9.43 4.87
C LYS A 173 4.45 10.17 6.21
N ALA A 174 4.73 11.47 6.20
CA ALA A 174 4.81 12.30 7.39
C ALA A 174 3.46 12.40 8.13
N ALA A 175 2.33 12.31 7.43
CA ALA A 175 1.00 12.23 8.00
C ALA A 175 0.66 10.85 8.61
N GLY A 176 1.56 9.87 8.49
CA GLY A 176 1.40 8.51 9.07
C GLY A 176 0.73 7.50 8.15
N LEU A 177 0.65 7.78 6.85
CA LEU A 177 0.20 6.82 5.86
C LEU A 177 1.32 5.84 5.49
N VAL A 178 0.92 4.61 5.22
CA VAL A 178 1.77 3.50 4.73
C VAL A 178 1.28 3.06 3.35
N ASN A 179 2.05 2.21 2.67
CA ASN A 179 1.75 1.73 1.32
C ASN A 179 1.48 2.90 0.36
N VAL A 180 2.31 3.95 0.45
CA VAL A 180 2.14 5.19 -0.32
C VAL A 180 2.59 4.98 -1.76
N ILE A 181 1.68 5.25 -2.70
CA ILE A 181 1.92 5.26 -4.14
C ILE A 181 1.58 6.65 -4.68
N VAL A 182 2.47 7.24 -5.47
CA VAL A 182 2.20 8.46 -6.24
C VAL A 182 2.58 8.19 -7.69
N ASP A 183 1.56 8.05 -8.53
CA ASP A 183 1.73 7.60 -9.91
C ASP A 183 0.96 8.49 -10.90
N CYS A 184 1.28 8.37 -12.19
CA CYS A 184 0.60 9.08 -13.25
C CYS A 184 -0.82 8.51 -13.45
N THR A 185 -1.81 9.41 -13.59
CA THR A 185 -3.17 8.99 -13.97
C THR A 185 -3.25 8.58 -15.46
N GLY A 186 -2.28 8.96 -16.28
CA GLY A 186 -2.36 8.93 -17.73
C GLY A 186 -3.18 10.09 -18.34
N GLU A 187 -3.80 10.91 -17.51
CA GLU A 187 -4.62 12.06 -17.87
C GLU A 187 -3.84 13.38 -17.75
N SER A 188 -4.38 14.42 -18.37
CA SER A 188 -3.80 15.76 -18.30
C SER A 188 -4.89 16.79 -17.99
N CYS A 189 -4.54 17.79 -17.18
CA CYS A 189 -5.27 19.03 -17.07
C CYS A 189 -4.91 19.92 -18.26
N CYS A 190 -5.92 20.36 -19.01
CA CYS A 190 -5.75 21.27 -20.13
C CYS A 190 -6.45 22.59 -19.82
N ALA A 191 -5.76 23.71 -20.00
CA ALA A 191 -6.32 25.05 -19.74
C ALA A 191 -5.80 26.04 -20.77
N GLU A 192 -6.58 27.12 -20.98
CA GLU A 192 -6.20 28.24 -21.81
C GLU A 192 -6.37 29.54 -21.02
N SER A 193 -5.37 30.43 -21.06
CA SER A 193 -5.43 31.72 -20.38
C SER A 193 -6.55 32.60 -20.92
N HIS A 194 -7.33 33.16 -20.03
CA HIS A 194 -8.40 34.13 -20.36
C HIS A 194 -7.84 35.55 -20.66
N ASN A 195 -6.56 35.79 -20.36
CA ASN A 195 -5.86 37.07 -20.61
C ASN A 195 -4.67 36.87 -21.57
N PRO A 196 -4.89 36.47 -22.80
CA PRO A 196 -3.82 36.07 -23.73
C PRO A 196 -2.84 37.21 -24.06
N GLU A 197 -3.22 38.48 -23.80
CA GLU A 197 -2.33 39.64 -23.99
C GLU A 197 -1.27 39.77 -22.89
N ARG A 198 -1.48 39.11 -21.72
CA ARG A 198 -0.57 39.16 -20.56
C ARG A 198 0.31 37.94 -20.43
N VAL A 199 0.08 36.93 -21.25
CA VAL A 199 0.78 35.63 -21.20
C VAL A 199 1.57 35.44 -22.48
N ASP A 200 2.78 34.91 -22.36
CA ASP A 200 3.60 34.54 -23.52
C ASP A 200 2.79 33.66 -24.46
N PRO A 201 2.80 33.88 -25.80
CA PRO A 201 2.07 33.05 -26.75
C PRO A 201 2.29 31.54 -26.58
N ASP A 202 3.49 31.11 -26.21
CA ASP A 202 3.84 29.71 -26.02
C ASP A 202 3.28 29.12 -24.72
N ASP A 203 2.94 29.96 -23.75
CA ASP A 203 2.40 29.57 -22.43
C ASP A 203 0.88 29.73 -22.30
N ARG A 204 0.19 30.19 -23.35
CA ARG A 204 -1.26 30.43 -23.32
C ARG A 204 -2.10 29.18 -23.17
N GLN A 205 -1.60 28.07 -23.67
CA GLN A 205 -2.24 26.75 -23.58
C GLN A 205 -1.40 25.85 -22.66
N ALA A 206 -1.95 25.48 -21.54
CA ALA A 206 -1.33 24.55 -20.60
C ALA A 206 -1.81 23.12 -20.85
N LYS A 207 -0.88 22.18 -20.82
CA LYS A 207 -1.17 20.75 -20.74
C LYS A 207 -0.29 20.16 -19.64
N ILE A 208 -0.91 19.86 -18.51
CA ILE A 208 -0.22 19.46 -17.29
C ILE A 208 -0.60 18.02 -16.97
N SER A 209 0.37 17.14 -16.77
CA SER A 209 0.09 15.77 -16.32
C SER A 209 -0.51 15.78 -14.91
N MET A 210 -1.35 14.78 -14.64
CA MET A 210 -1.99 14.62 -13.36
C MET A 210 -1.51 13.33 -12.68
N PHE A 211 -1.27 13.42 -11.38
CA PHE A 211 -0.97 12.25 -10.55
C PHE A 211 -2.19 11.77 -9.76
N LEU A 212 -2.14 10.51 -9.37
CA LEU A 212 -2.96 9.92 -8.33
C LEU A 212 -2.04 9.49 -7.20
N ALA A 213 -2.21 10.09 -6.03
CA ALA A 213 -1.52 9.72 -4.81
C ALA A 213 -2.47 8.93 -3.91
N THR A 214 -2.01 7.79 -3.41
CA THR A 214 -2.76 6.92 -2.52
C THR A 214 -1.92 6.55 -1.31
N GLY A 215 -2.58 6.29 -0.19
CA GLY A 215 -1.93 5.76 1.01
C GLY A 215 -2.98 5.20 1.96
N THR A 216 -2.55 4.30 2.83
CA THR A 216 -3.42 3.65 3.82
C THR A 216 -3.05 4.14 5.21
N ARG A 217 -4.03 4.49 6.04
CA ARG A 217 -3.75 4.79 7.45
C ARG A 217 -3.27 3.54 8.16
N ARG A 218 -2.13 3.65 8.83
CA ARG A 218 -1.48 2.52 9.51
C ARG A 218 -2.41 1.81 10.51
N ILE A 219 -2.35 0.49 10.51
CA ILE A 219 -2.89 -0.38 11.57
C ILE A 219 -1.69 -0.84 12.40
N ALA A 220 -1.68 -0.55 13.70
CA ALA A 220 -0.58 -0.91 14.58
C ALA A 220 -0.72 -2.37 15.04
N MET A 221 -0.12 -3.30 14.31
CA MET A 221 -0.22 -4.75 14.55
C MET A 221 1.12 -5.43 14.85
N ARG A 222 2.24 -4.74 14.65
CA ARG A 222 3.60 -5.32 14.77
C ARG A 222 3.85 -6.03 16.09
N ASP A 223 3.52 -5.41 17.21
CA ASP A 223 3.77 -5.99 18.53
C ASP A 223 2.97 -7.28 18.73
N GLN A 224 1.72 -7.31 18.27
CA GLN A 224 0.85 -8.49 18.37
C GLN A 224 1.36 -9.64 17.49
N VAL A 225 1.80 -9.33 16.27
CA VAL A 225 2.42 -10.32 15.37
C VAL A 225 3.69 -10.86 16.01
N GLN A 226 4.56 -10.00 16.56
CA GLN A 226 5.79 -10.43 17.21
C GLN A 226 5.53 -11.31 18.44
N GLU A 227 4.55 -10.99 19.27
CA GLU A 227 4.14 -11.80 20.42
C GLU A 227 3.61 -13.17 19.99
N ALA A 228 2.75 -13.23 18.96
CA ALA A 228 2.19 -14.49 18.45
C ALA A 228 3.31 -15.42 17.93
N TYR A 229 4.23 -14.92 17.12
CA TYR A 229 5.35 -15.71 16.59
C TYR A 229 6.37 -16.09 17.67
N SER A 230 6.60 -15.24 18.68
CA SER A 230 7.46 -15.55 19.84
C SER A 230 6.87 -16.68 20.66
N ALA A 231 5.56 -16.67 20.92
CA ALA A 231 4.86 -17.72 21.64
C ALA A 231 4.88 -19.05 20.85
N ALA A 232 4.61 -19.02 19.54
CA ALA A 232 4.69 -20.18 18.67
C ALA A 232 6.08 -20.82 18.70
N ALA A 233 7.15 -20.02 18.61
CA ALA A 233 8.54 -20.51 18.65
C ALA A 233 8.90 -21.20 19.96
N GLN A 234 8.31 -20.78 21.10
CA GLN A 234 8.57 -21.36 22.44
C GLN A 234 7.77 -22.62 22.69
N LEU A 235 6.53 -22.70 22.21
CA LEU A 235 5.62 -23.81 22.47
C LEU A 235 5.88 -25.03 21.58
N GLY A 236 6.69 -24.93 20.55
CA GLY A 236 6.91 -25.99 19.59
C GLY A 236 5.68 -26.27 18.72
N CYS A 237 4.72 -25.34 18.64
CA CYS A 237 3.47 -25.47 17.92
C CYS A 237 3.37 -24.37 16.86
N SER A 238 2.96 -24.70 15.64
CA SER A 238 2.87 -23.77 14.52
C SER A 238 1.53 -23.02 14.42
N CYS A 239 0.60 -23.20 15.36
CA CYS A 239 -0.68 -22.52 15.36
C CYS A 239 -0.61 -21.27 16.26
N GLY A 240 -0.70 -20.08 15.65
CA GLY A 240 -0.69 -18.78 16.31
C GLY A 240 -2.02 -18.36 16.96
N GLY A 241 -2.83 -19.30 17.46
CA GLY A 241 -4.11 -19.02 18.13
C GLY A 241 -4.01 -19.26 19.64
N ALA A 242 -4.20 -18.21 20.44
CA ALA A 242 -4.31 -18.29 21.88
C ALA A 242 -5.64 -18.93 22.32
N GLN A 243 -5.56 -19.82 23.34
CA GLN A 243 -6.64 -20.28 24.18
C GLN A 243 -7.66 -21.25 23.57
N ASP A 244 -7.25 -22.51 23.44
CA ASP A 244 -8.02 -23.67 23.88
C ASP A 244 -7.21 -24.94 23.54
N GLN A 245 -6.54 -25.50 24.55
CA GLN A 245 -5.59 -26.62 24.40
C GLN A 245 -6.22 -27.97 23.95
N GLU A 246 -7.53 -28.06 23.81
CA GLU A 246 -8.20 -29.33 23.45
C GLU A 246 -8.74 -29.41 22.01
N SER A 247 -8.72 -28.32 21.23
CA SER A 247 -9.34 -28.27 19.89
C SER A 247 -8.38 -28.18 18.70
N CYS A 248 -7.09 -27.93 18.90
CA CYS A 248 -6.14 -27.65 17.82
C CYS A 248 -5.69 -28.86 16.98
N CYS A 249 -5.95 -30.09 17.41
CA CYS A 249 -5.34 -31.29 16.80
C CYS A 249 -6.30 -32.25 16.11
N SER A 250 -7.60 -31.95 15.99
CA SER A 250 -8.54 -32.98 15.53
C SER A 250 -9.04 -32.89 14.09
N ASP A 251 -8.96 -31.73 13.38
CA ASP A 251 -9.49 -31.64 12.01
C ASP A 251 -8.70 -30.70 11.05
N ALA A 252 -7.58 -30.10 11.44
CA ALA A 252 -6.68 -29.43 10.50
C ALA A 252 -5.82 -30.48 9.77
N PRO A 253 -5.53 -30.31 8.47
CA PRO A 253 -4.56 -31.14 7.78
C PRO A 253 -3.25 -31.12 8.59
N THR A 254 -2.70 -32.28 8.90
CA THR A 254 -1.47 -32.42 9.67
C THR A 254 -0.39 -31.54 9.05
N GLN A 255 0.43 -30.85 9.86
CA GLN A 255 1.54 -30.01 9.41
C GLN A 255 2.35 -30.63 8.27
N ASP A 256 2.58 -31.92 8.30
CA ASP A 256 3.22 -32.70 7.22
C ASP A 256 2.53 -32.52 5.85
N ALA A 257 1.21 -32.29 5.82
CA ALA A 257 0.47 -32.14 4.56
C ALA A 257 0.64 -30.74 3.92
N ILE A 258 0.86 -29.68 4.70
CA ILE A 258 1.05 -28.32 4.17
C ILE A 258 2.46 -28.15 3.61
N TYR A 259 3.49 -28.66 4.29
CA TYR A 259 4.88 -28.58 3.82
C TYR A 259 5.14 -29.39 2.55
N THR A 260 4.62 -30.62 2.49
CA THR A 260 4.75 -31.48 1.31
C THR A 260 4.01 -30.94 0.08
N THR A 261 3.13 -29.94 0.27
CA THR A 261 2.44 -29.30 -0.84
C THR A 261 3.33 -28.31 -1.60
N PHE A 262 4.24 -27.60 -0.92
CA PHE A 262 5.05 -26.54 -1.53
C PHE A 262 6.49 -26.96 -1.82
N TYR A 263 7.08 -27.82 -0.98
CA TYR A 263 8.47 -28.25 -1.11
C TYR A 263 8.58 -29.72 -1.48
N PRO A 264 9.48 -30.10 -2.40
CA PRO A 264 9.80 -31.50 -2.65
C PRO A 264 10.29 -32.19 -1.38
N VAL A 265 9.89 -33.46 -1.18
CA VAL A 265 10.29 -34.23 0.00
C VAL A 265 11.81 -34.30 0.13
N GLU A 266 12.53 -34.34 -1.00
CA GLU A 266 14.01 -34.38 -1.06
C GLU A 266 14.61 -33.09 -0.51
N ASP A 267 14.02 -31.91 -0.82
CA ASP A 267 14.46 -30.61 -0.29
C ASP A 267 14.26 -30.58 1.24
N LEU A 268 13.11 -31.02 1.75
CA LEU A 268 12.84 -31.08 3.18
C LEU A 268 13.76 -32.05 3.93
N ALA A 269 14.08 -33.18 3.33
CA ALA A 269 14.99 -34.19 3.90
C ALA A 269 16.46 -33.68 3.93
N SER A 270 16.80 -32.68 3.14
CA SER A 270 18.15 -32.13 3.02
C SER A 270 18.50 -31.05 4.03
N VAL A 271 17.50 -30.50 4.74
CA VAL A 271 17.69 -29.40 5.73
C VAL A 271 17.51 -29.90 7.16
N PRO A 272 17.97 -29.16 8.18
CA PRO A 272 17.74 -29.53 9.58
C PRO A 272 16.24 -29.66 9.88
N SER A 273 15.84 -30.77 10.54
CA SER A 273 14.43 -31.04 10.88
C SER A 273 13.79 -29.90 11.67
N GLU A 274 14.57 -29.30 12.57
CA GLU A 274 14.13 -28.17 13.38
C GLU A 274 13.73 -26.93 12.54
N ALA A 275 14.22 -26.79 11.31
CA ALA A 275 13.87 -25.70 10.40
C ALA A 275 12.50 -25.92 9.72
N GLY A 276 12.19 -27.18 9.36
CA GLY A 276 10.92 -27.56 8.74
C GLY A 276 9.70 -27.40 9.65
N GLU A 277 9.84 -27.70 10.95
CA GLU A 277 8.75 -27.70 11.91
C GLU A 277 8.06 -26.33 12.12
N PHE A 278 8.63 -25.21 11.64
CA PHE A 278 8.16 -23.84 11.85
C PHE A 278 8.09 -22.99 10.57
N SER A 279 7.96 -23.62 9.41
CA SER A 279 7.69 -22.87 8.20
C SER A 279 6.18 -22.63 8.08
N LEU A 280 5.77 -21.37 8.05
CA LEU A 280 4.39 -20.94 7.79
C LEU A 280 4.27 -20.35 6.37
N GLY A 281 5.13 -20.79 5.46
CA GLY A 281 5.16 -20.31 4.09
C GLY A 281 3.92 -20.69 3.28
N CYS A 282 3.49 -19.82 2.40
CA CYS A 282 2.36 -20.02 1.49
C CYS A 282 2.78 -20.37 0.05
N GLY A 283 4.07 -20.70 -0.16
CA GLY A 283 4.62 -21.08 -1.45
C GLY A 283 6.09 -21.49 -1.37
N ASN A 284 6.71 -21.64 -2.53
CA ASN A 284 8.15 -21.96 -2.65
C ASN A 284 8.85 -20.94 -3.53
N PRO A 285 9.31 -19.82 -2.97
CA PRO A 285 10.01 -18.78 -3.73
C PRO A 285 11.35 -19.29 -4.29
N ILE A 286 12.00 -20.25 -3.60
CA ILE A 286 13.28 -20.83 -4.01
C ILE A 286 13.18 -21.58 -5.33
N ALA A 287 12.04 -22.23 -5.60
CA ALA A 287 11.85 -22.97 -6.84
C ALA A 287 11.94 -22.08 -8.08
N LEU A 288 11.60 -20.81 -7.97
CA LEU A 288 11.65 -19.83 -9.07
C LEU A 288 12.89 -18.93 -9.05
N ALA A 289 13.56 -18.82 -7.90
CA ALA A 289 14.67 -17.90 -7.71
C ALA A 289 15.90 -18.20 -8.60
N ASN A 290 15.99 -19.41 -9.20
CA ASN A 290 17.12 -19.83 -10.04
C ASN A 290 18.47 -19.46 -9.42
N LEU A 291 18.66 -19.79 -8.13
CA LEU A 291 19.86 -19.49 -7.38
C LEU A 291 21.10 -20.08 -8.04
N ARG A 292 22.18 -19.28 -8.10
CA ARG A 292 23.44 -19.63 -8.75
C ARG A 292 24.56 -19.76 -7.70
N PRO A 293 25.52 -20.67 -7.93
CA PRO A 293 26.69 -20.73 -7.07
C PRO A 293 27.40 -19.37 -6.94
N GLY A 294 27.74 -19.01 -5.71
CA GLY A 294 28.45 -17.76 -5.39
C GLY A 294 27.56 -16.54 -5.15
N GLU A 295 26.23 -16.62 -5.31
CA GLU A 295 25.32 -15.50 -5.04
C GLU A 295 25.20 -15.20 -3.55
N VAL A 296 24.92 -13.92 -3.25
CA VAL A 296 24.54 -13.42 -1.92
C VAL A 296 23.01 -13.31 -1.88
N VAL A 297 22.39 -14.00 -0.95
CA VAL A 297 20.94 -14.08 -0.79
C VAL A 297 20.53 -13.48 0.54
N VAL A 298 19.45 -12.70 0.56
CA VAL A 298 18.75 -12.30 1.79
C VAL A 298 17.40 -12.97 1.83
N ASP A 299 17.10 -13.59 2.96
CA ASP A 299 15.80 -14.22 3.28
C ASP A 299 15.09 -13.36 4.30
N ILE A 300 14.03 -12.63 3.88
CA ILE A 300 13.25 -11.72 4.72
C ILE A 300 12.20 -12.52 5.48
N GLY A 301 12.25 -12.44 6.82
CA GLY A 301 11.40 -13.24 7.71
C GLY A 301 11.80 -14.71 7.70
N SER A 302 13.10 -14.96 7.91
CA SER A 302 13.69 -16.30 7.79
C SER A 302 13.13 -17.35 8.77
N GLY A 303 12.44 -16.93 9.84
CA GLY A 303 11.87 -17.81 10.84
C GLY A 303 12.86 -18.87 11.33
N GLY A 304 12.50 -20.16 11.26
CA GLY A 304 13.37 -21.29 11.60
C GLY A 304 14.49 -21.57 10.60
N GLY A 305 14.56 -20.86 9.48
CA GLY A 305 15.65 -20.90 8.50
C GLY A 305 15.45 -21.85 7.33
N LEU A 306 14.24 -22.40 7.08
CA LEU A 306 14.00 -23.36 6.01
C LEU A 306 14.48 -22.86 4.64
N ASP A 307 13.97 -21.71 4.20
CA ASP A 307 14.35 -21.13 2.90
C ASP A 307 15.82 -20.70 2.89
N SER A 308 16.34 -20.20 4.01
CA SER A 308 17.76 -19.86 4.18
C SER A 308 18.66 -21.08 3.98
N PHE A 309 18.35 -22.26 4.53
CA PHE A 309 19.15 -23.47 4.37
C PHE A 309 19.09 -24.03 2.95
N LEU A 310 17.91 -24.06 2.35
CA LEU A 310 17.74 -24.45 0.95
C LEU A 310 18.51 -23.53 0.00
N ALA A 311 18.47 -22.21 0.25
CA ALA A 311 19.24 -21.24 -0.50
C ALA A 311 20.74 -21.46 -0.34
N ALA A 312 21.22 -21.73 0.89
CA ALA A 312 22.64 -21.96 1.19
C ALA A 312 23.22 -23.17 0.45
N GLN A 313 22.44 -24.23 0.32
CA GLN A 313 22.84 -25.40 -0.46
C GLN A 313 22.98 -25.07 -1.95
N ARG A 314 22.06 -24.27 -2.50
CA ARG A 314 22.04 -23.90 -3.92
C ARG A 314 23.15 -22.93 -4.31
N VAL A 315 23.43 -21.93 -3.45
CA VAL A 315 24.56 -20.97 -3.69
C VAL A 315 25.92 -21.58 -3.39
N GLY A 316 25.96 -22.68 -2.64
CA GLY A 316 27.20 -23.40 -2.32
C GLY A 316 28.18 -22.62 -1.43
N PRO A 317 29.38 -23.16 -1.19
CA PRO A 317 30.33 -22.60 -0.22
C PRO A 317 30.94 -21.25 -0.66
N GLY A 318 30.83 -20.87 -1.92
CA GLY A 318 31.28 -19.55 -2.43
C GLY A 318 30.21 -18.48 -2.33
N GLY A 319 28.95 -18.85 -2.04
CA GLY A 319 27.82 -17.94 -1.81
C GLY A 319 27.60 -17.67 -0.32
N ARG A 320 26.63 -16.80 -0.03
CA ARG A 320 26.28 -16.43 1.34
C ARG A 320 24.77 -16.22 1.45
N VAL A 321 24.18 -16.64 2.56
CA VAL A 321 22.77 -16.38 2.88
C VAL A 321 22.68 -15.61 4.18
N ILE A 322 21.85 -14.56 4.20
CA ILE A 322 21.55 -13.74 5.35
C ILE A 322 20.05 -13.88 5.64
N GLY A 323 19.71 -14.64 6.67
CA GLY A 323 18.34 -14.69 7.19
C GLY A 323 18.07 -13.50 8.10
N VAL A 324 17.01 -12.77 7.86
CA VAL A 324 16.59 -11.63 8.69
C VAL A 324 15.24 -11.94 9.32
N ASP A 325 15.15 -11.81 10.64
CA ASP A 325 13.90 -11.98 11.38
C ASP A 325 13.81 -10.98 12.55
N MET A 326 12.61 -10.58 12.95
CA MET A 326 12.39 -9.67 14.06
C MET A 326 12.35 -10.39 15.42
N THR A 327 12.17 -11.70 15.42
CA THR A 327 11.89 -12.54 16.59
C THR A 327 13.15 -13.23 17.11
N ASP A 328 13.60 -12.90 18.32
CA ASP A 328 14.80 -13.48 18.92
C ASP A 328 14.73 -15.01 19.01
N ALA A 329 13.57 -15.56 19.41
CA ALA A 329 13.38 -17.00 19.55
C ALA A 329 13.57 -17.76 18.21
N MET A 330 13.11 -17.18 17.08
CA MET A 330 13.31 -17.75 15.74
C MET A 330 14.80 -17.72 15.35
N LEU A 331 15.47 -16.58 15.55
CA LEU A 331 16.90 -16.43 15.24
C LEU A 331 17.78 -17.39 16.06
N GLU A 332 17.48 -17.56 17.35
CA GLU A 332 18.19 -18.53 18.19
C GLU A 332 18.02 -19.97 17.70
N ARG A 333 16.79 -20.31 17.28
CA ARG A 333 16.48 -21.64 16.73
C ARG A 333 17.24 -21.86 15.42
N ALA A 334 17.12 -20.95 14.46
CA ALA A 334 17.79 -21.02 13.17
C ALA A 334 19.32 -21.08 13.32
N THR A 335 19.90 -20.26 14.21
CA THR A 335 21.33 -20.24 14.49
C THR A 335 21.82 -21.58 15.08
N ARG A 336 21.07 -22.15 16.02
CA ARG A 336 21.40 -23.49 16.59
C ARG A 336 21.33 -24.58 15.54
N ALA A 337 20.32 -24.55 14.67
CA ALA A 337 20.17 -25.51 13.57
C ALA A 337 21.33 -25.40 12.57
N ALA A 338 21.75 -24.17 12.20
CA ALA A 338 22.90 -23.93 11.34
C ALA A 338 24.19 -24.51 11.92
N GLN A 339 24.47 -24.24 13.20
CA GLN A 339 25.66 -24.73 13.91
C GLN A 339 25.69 -26.27 13.98
N LYS A 340 24.56 -26.88 14.36
CA LYS A 340 24.41 -28.33 14.48
C LYS A 340 24.61 -29.05 13.15
N ALA A 341 24.11 -28.46 12.06
CA ALA A 341 24.22 -29.02 10.71
C ALA A 341 25.52 -28.61 9.97
N GLY A 342 26.35 -27.76 10.58
CA GLY A 342 27.66 -27.38 10.04
C GLY A 342 27.61 -26.38 8.88
N TYR A 343 26.55 -25.59 8.76
CA TYR A 343 26.48 -24.53 7.76
C TYR A 343 27.47 -23.41 8.11
N THR A 344 28.32 -23.02 7.16
CA THR A 344 29.31 -21.95 7.29
C THR A 344 29.00 -20.72 6.42
N ASN A 345 28.05 -20.86 5.51
CA ASN A 345 27.65 -19.84 4.55
C ASN A 345 26.25 -19.24 4.83
N VAL A 346 25.72 -19.47 6.04
CA VAL A 346 24.45 -18.88 6.51
C VAL A 346 24.71 -18.07 7.78
N GLU A 347 24.14 -16.90 7.87
CA GLU A 347 24.07 -16.12 9.10
C GLU A 347 22.65 -15.60 9.33
N PHE A 348 22.27 -15.41 10.59
CA PHE A 348 20.97 -14.87 10.97
C PHE A 348 21.16 -13.54 11.69
N ARG A 349 20.38 -12.52 11.27
CA ARG A 349 20.44 -11.16 11.81
C ARG A 349 19.07 -10.73 12.32
N LYS A 350 19.06 -10.08 13.49
CA LYS A 350 17.86 -9.39 13.96
C LYS A 350 17.62 -8.14 13.16
N GLY A 351 16.41 -8.01 12.59
CA GLY A 351 16.01 -6.85 11.81
C GLY A 351 14.53 -6.87 11.47
N GLN A 352 14.05 -5.74 10.99
CA GLN A 352 12.69 -5.59 10.45
C GLN A 352 12.77 -5.55 8.92
N ALA A 353 11.73 -6.05 8.26
CA ALA A 353 11.67 -6.05 6.80
C ALA A 353 11.68 -4.62 6.21
N GLU A 354 11.08 -3.67 6.94
CA GLU A 354 11.06 -2.23 6.58
C GLU A 354 12.40 -1.50 6.83
N SER A 355 13.40 -2.19 7.43
CA SER A 355 14.75 -1.64 7.68
C SER A 355 15.77 -2.78 7.81
N LEU A 356 16.22 -3.28 6.66
CA LEU A 356 17.10 -4.44 6.60
C LEU A 356 18.51 -4.12 7.12
N PRO A 357 19.07 -4.95 8.01
CA PRO A 357 20.44 -4.78 8.52
C PRO A 357 21.48 -5.28 7.49
N VAL A 358 21.39 -4.77 6.26
CA VAL A 358 22.16 -5.17 5.09
C VAL A 358 22.61 -3.93 4.32
N GLU A 359 23.84 -3.94 3.79
CA GLU A 359 24.42 -2.83 3.04
C GLU A 359 23.73 -2.64 1.68
N ASP A 360 23.74 -1.38 1.19
CA ASP A 360 23.19 -1.01 -0.12
C ASP A 360 23.91 -1.77 -1.23
N GLY A 361 23.14 -2.24 -2.22
CA GLY A 361 23.68 -2.81 -3.44
C GLY A 361 24.63 -4.00 -3.22
N SER A 362 24.44 -4.78 -2.16
CA SER A 362 25.32 -5.88 -1.76
C SER A 362 24.76 -7.28 -2.07
N VAL A 363 23.48 -7.39 -2.40
CA VAL A 363 22.71 -8.63 -2.50
C VAL A 363 22.35 -8.95 -3.95
N ASP A 364 22.45 -10.22 -4.33
CA ASP A 364 22.07 -10.70 -5.67
C ASP A 364 20.59 -11.10 -5.72
N VAL A 365 20.06 -11.68 -4.63
CA VAL A 365 18.69 -12.20 -4.56
C VAL A 365 18.06 -11.89 -3.23
N ILE A 366 16.81 -11.42 -3.27
CA ILE A 366 15.91 -11.35 -2.11
C ILE A 366 14.89 -12.49 -2.22
N LEU A 367 14.72 -13.19 -1.12
CA LEU A 367 13.64 -14.15 -0.90
C LEU A 367 12.71 -13.64 0.20
N SER A 368 11.42 -13.95 0.11
CA SER A 368 10.46 -13.79 1.21
C SER A 368 9.31 -14.79 1.04
N ASN A 369 8.84 -15.36 2.14
CA ASN A 369 7.76 -16.34 2.11
C ASN A 369 6.73 -16.07 3.20
N CYS A 370 5.58 -15.50 2.83
CA CYS A 370 4.45 -15.16 3.71
C CYS A 370 4.79 -14.17 4.85
N VAL A 371 5.70 -13.25 4.61
CA VAL A 371 6.17 -12.29 5.65
C VAL A 371 5.73 -10.87 5.34
N ILE A 372 5.74 -10.45 4.08
CA ILE A 372 5.47 -9.06 3.72
C ILE A 372 4.04 -8.67 4.11
N ASN A 373 3.10 -9.61 4.08
CA ASN A 373 1.73 -9.38 4.56
C ASN A 373 1.64 -9.03 6.06
N LEU A 374 2.59 -9.50 6.86
CA LEU A 374 2.67 -9.17 8.28
C LEU A 374 3.22 -7.77 8.54
N CYS A 375 3.86 -7.15 7.55
CA CYS A 375 4.44 -5.81 7.67
C CYS A 375 3.35 -4.73 7.56
N GLU A 376 3.49 -3.69 8.37
CA GLU A 376 2.56 -2.54 8.36
C GLU A 376 2.74 -1.69 7.10
N ASP A 377 4.00 -1.51 6.65
CA ASP A 377 4.36 -0.74 5.45
C ASP A 377 5.07 -1.63 4.41
N LYS A 378 4.31 -2.28 3.55
CA LYS A 378 4.83 -3.14 2.48
C LYS A 378 5.61 -2.35 1.43
N GLY A 379 5.19 -1.09 1.18
CA GLY A 379 5.90 -0.19 0.28
C GLY A 379 7.32 0.08 0.76
N GLN A 380 7.51 0.26 2.08
CA GLN A 380 8.83 0.42 2.67
C GLN A 380 9.65 -0.87 2.58
N VAL A 381 9.03 -2.05 2.74
CA VAL A 381 9.74 -3.33 2.56
C VAL A 381 10.30 -3.46 1.15
N PHE A 382 9.53 -3.13 0.11
CA PHE A 382 10.00 -3.19 -1.27
C PHE A 382 11.07 -2.14 -1.57
N GLN A 383 11.02 -0.94 -0.94
CA GLN A 383 12.08 0.05 -1.05
C GLN A 383 13.40 -0.45 -0.41
N GLU A 384 13.33 -1.11 0.75
CA GLU A 384 14.49 -1.73 1.39
C GLU A 384 15.06 -2.89 0.57
N ALA A 385 14.20 -3.76 0.04
CA ALA A 385 14.61 -4.81 -0.87
C ALA A 385 15.33 -4.24 -2.10
N TYR A 386 14.78 -3.17 -2.69
CA TYR A 386 15.42 -2.47 -3.81
C TYR A 386 16.76 -1.83 -3.42
N ARG A 387 16.85 -1.20 -2.24
CA ARG A 387 18.08 -0.59 -1.73
C ARG A 387 19.24 -1.59 -1.66
N VAL A 388 19.00 -2.75 -1.03
CA VAL A 388 20.05 -3.74 -0.78
C VAL A 388 20.44 -4.57 -2.00
N LEU A 389 19.55 -4.70 -3.00
CA LEU A 389 19.86 -5.42 -4.24
C LEU A 389 20.87 -4.66 -5.09
N LYS A 390 21.78 -5.41 -5.71
CA LYS A 390 22.66 -4.93 -6.79
C LYS A 390 21.84 -4.60 -8.04
N PRO A 391 22.30 -3.72 -8.94
CA PRO A 391 21.76 -3.64 -10.30
C PRO A 391 21.77 -5.02 -10.96
N GLY A 392 20.67 -5.43 -11.59
CA GLY A 392 20.47 -6.77 -12.13
C GLY A 392 20.09 -7.83 -11.09
N GLY A 393 20.04 -7.49 -9.80
CA GLY A 393 19.57 -8.36 -8.74
C GLY A 393 18.04 -8.60 -8.82
N ARG A 394 17.56 -9.66 -8.20
CA ARG A 394 16.15 -10.09 -8.31
C ARG A 394 15.47 -10.30 -6.98
N LEU A 395 14.18 -10.04 -6.99
CA LEU A 395 13.23 -10.28 -5.89
C LEU A 395 12.38 -11.49 -6.24
N GLU A 396 12.24 -12.44 -5.31
CA GLU A 396 11.37 -13.62 -5.40
C GLU A 396 10.56 -13.72 -4.11
N VAL A 397 9.28 -13.43 -4.19
CA VAL A 397 8.38 -13.37 -3.02
C VAL A 397 7.20 -14.30 -3.23
N SER A 398 6.86 -15.08 -2.21
CA SER A 398 5.57 -15.77 -2.13
C SER A 398 4.75 -15.14 -1.02
N ASP A 399 3.54 -14.68 -1.36
CA ASP A 399 2.66 -14.02 -0.38
C ASP A 399 1.18 -14.21 -0.70
N MET A 400 0.30 -13.96 0.26
CA MET A 400 -1.14 -13.96 0.06
C MET A 400 -1.60 -12.62 -0.51
N VAL A 401 -2.49 -12.68 -1.48
CA VAL A 401 -3.14 -11.51 -2.06
C VAL A 401 -4.65 -11.74 -2.17
N THR A 402 -5.39 -10.69 -2.49
CA THR A 402 -6.84 -10.75 -2.64
C THR A 402 -7.29 -10.26 -4.02
N SER A 403 -8.44 -10.73 -4.49
CA SER A 403 -9.05 -10.23 -5.73
C SER A 403 -9.67 -8.82 -5.57
N GLY A 404 -9.98 -8.41 -4.33
CA GLY A 404 -10.55 -7.11 -3.96
C GLY A 404 -10.11 -6.69 -2.57
N ALA A 405 -10.44 -5.47 -2.13
CA ALA A 405 -10.06 -5.03 -0.79
C ALA A 405 -10.84 -5.75 0.30
N LEU A 406 -10.17 -6.09 1.39
CA LEU A 406 -10.80 -6.53 2.63
C LEU A 406 -11.45 -5.33 3.35
N SER A 407 -12.50 -5.60 4.13
CA SER A 407 -13.14 -4.60 4.99
C SER A 407 -12.15 -4.07 6.03
N VAL A 408 -12.37 -2.84 6.51
CA VAL A 408 -11.56 -2.29 7.62
C VAL A 408 -11.65 -3.19 8.85
N LYS A 409 -12.82 -3.81 9.09
CA LYS A 409 -13.02 -4.75 10.19
C LYS A 409 -12.10 -5.97 10.08
N SER A 410 -12.13 -6.69 8.96
CA SER A 410 -11.28 -7.88 8.73
C SER A 410 -9.79 -7.52 8.78
N ARG A 411 -9.41 -6.35 8.31
CA ARG A 411 -8.03 -5.85 8.40
C ARG A 411 -7.58 -5.50 9.82
N GLN A 412 -8.49 -5.33 10.78
CA GLN A 412 -8.19 -5.04 12.20
C GLN A 412 -8.21 -6.31 13.07
N GLU A 413 -8.66 -7.44 12.57
CA GLU A 413 -8.70 -8.69 13.33
C GLU A 413 -7.31 -9.32 13.46
N SER A 414 -6.73 -9.27 14.67
CA SER A 414 -5.34 -9.66 14.92
C SER A 414 -5.05 -11.16 14.75
N SER A 415 -6.04 -12.02 14.99
CA SER A 415 -5.90 -13.47 14.80
C SER A 415 -5.64 -13.84 13.33
N GLU A 416 -6.34 -13.18 12.42
CA GLU A 416 -6.19 -13.40 10.98
C GLU A 416 -4.92 -12.75 10.39
N TRP A 417 -4.33 -11.76 11.09
CA TRP A 417 -3.03 -11.22 10.72
C TRP A 417 -1.91 -12.24 10.87
N SER A 418 -1.90 -12.99 11.97
CA SER A 418 -0.90 -14.05 12.18
C SER A 418 -1.00 -15.19 11.14
N GLU A 419 -2.13 -15.31 10.46
CA GLU A 419 -2.37 -16.24 9.35
C GLU A 419 -2.09 -15.64 7.97
N CYS A 420 -1.48 -14.43 7.88
CA CYS A 420 -1.14 -13.69 6.66
C CYS A 420 -2.34 -13.23 5.81
N VAL A 421 -3.57 -13.31 6.30
CA VAL A 421 -4.78 -13.00 5.52
C VAL A 421 -5.22 -11.54 5.72
N SER A 422 -5.35 -11.07 6.96
CA SER A 422 -5.82 -9.70 7.23
C SER A 422 -4.89 -8.60 6.72
N GLY A 423 -3.60 -8.89 6.57
CA GLY A 423 -2.61 -8.01 5.95
C GLY A 423 -2.55 -8.08 4.43
N ALA A 424 -3.27 -9.01 3.79
CA ALA A 424 -3.26 -9.17 2.35
C ALA A 424 -3.84 -7.95 1.63
N LEU A 425 -3.17 -7.55 0.56
CA LEU A 425 -3.61 -6.47 -0.33
C LEU A 425 -4.26 -7.04 -1.59
N PRO A 426 -5.11 -6.29 -2.28
CA PRO A 426 -5.47 -6.61 -3.66
C PRO A 426 -4.21 -6.83 -4.51
N GLU A 427 -4.19 -7.90 -5.34
CA GLU A 427 -3.01 -8.26 -6.13
C GLU A 427 -2.44 -7.07 -6.89
N ARG A 428 -3.29 -6.28 -7.55
CA ARG A 428 -2.82 -5.12 -8.31
C ARG A 428 -2.12 -4.08 -7.43
N GLU A 429 -2.63 -3.81 -6.24
CA GLU A 429 -2.00 -2.87 -5.29
C GLU A 429 -0.64 -3.40 -4.81
N TYR A 430 -0.57 -4.70 -4.53
CA TYR A 430 0.69 -5.35 -4.14
C TYR A 430 1.76 -5.20 -5.24
N LEU A 431 1.37 -5.38 -6.51
CA LEU A 431 2.26 -5.20 -7.66
C LEU A 431 2.62 -3.73 -7.90
N ASP A 432 1.67 -2.80 -7.74
CA ASP A 432 1.92 -1.36 -7.85
C ASP A 432 2.98 -0.90 -6.83
N LEU A 433 3.01 -1.48 -5.62
CA LEU A 433 4.04 -1.20 -4.61
C LEU A 433 5.43 -1.69 -5.04
N ILE A 434 5.52 -2.85 -5.68
CA ILE A 434 6.77 -3.40 -6.21
C ILE A 434 7.28 -2.52 -7.36
N GLU A 435 6.40 -2.20 -8.33
CA GLU A 435 6.73 -1.33 -9.45
C GLU A 435 7.11 0.09 -8.97
N GLY A 436 6.40 0.62 -7.97
CA GLY A 436 6.66 1.92 -7.35
C GLY A 436 7.98 2.00 -6.58
N ALA A 437 8.53 0.88 -6.12
CA ALA A 437 9.86 0.81 -5.55
C ALA A 437 10.99 0.84 -6.60
N GLY A 438 10.66 0.74 -7.90
CA GLY A 438 11.59 0.81 -9.02
C GLY A 438 11.91 -0.53 -9.68
N PHE A 439 11.27 -1.61 -9.25
CA PHE A 439 11.43 -2.92 -9.88
C PHE A 439 10.79 -2.95 -11.27
N THR A 440 11.38 -3.76 -12.14
CA THR A 440 10.92 -4.00 -13.52
C THR A 440 10.76 -5.49 -13.77
N GLN A 441 10.20 -5.85 -14.93
CA GLN A 441 9.96 -7.26 -15.32
C GLN A 441 9.16 -8.04 -14.28
N VAL A 442 8.20 -7.38 -13.62
CA VAL A 442 7.34 -8.00 -12.62
C VAL A 442 6.49 -9.09 -13.27
N LYS A 443 6.59 -10.31 -12.73
CA LYS A 443 5.84 -11.48 -13.19
C LYS A 443 5.20 -12.16 -12.01
N THR A 444 3.99 -12.64 -12.20
CA THR A 444 3.22 -13.34 -11.18
C THR A 444 2.90 -14.77 -11.60
N ARG A 445 2.79 -15.65 -10.62
CA ARG A 445 2.29 -17.01 -10.77
C ARG A 445 1.42 -17.33 -9.56
N THR A 446 0.14 -17.56 -9.78
CA THR A 446 -0.79 -18.05 -8.74
C THR A 446 -0.39 -19.45 -8.29
N SER A 447 -0.33 -19.69 -7.00
CA SER A 447 0.11 -20.96 -6.41
C SER A 447 -1.08 -21.76 -5.87
N VAL A 448 -1.82 -21.23 -4.88
CA VAL A 448 -2.91 -21.96 -4.20
C VAL A 448 -4.06 -21.02 -3.87
N SER A 449 -5.30 -21.51 -3.94
CA SER A 449 -6.47 -20.79 -3.45
C SER A 449 -6.58 -20.94 -1.93
N GLY A 450 -6.73 -19.81 -1.22
CA GLY A 450 -6.90 -19.74 0.24
C GLY A 450 -8.36 -19.56 0.69
N GLY A 451 -9.33 -19.62 -0.24
CA GLY A 451 -10.75 -19.41 0.07
C GLY A 451 -11.22 -17.99 -0.21
N THR A 452 -12.27 -17.55 0.48
CA THR A 452 -12.85 -16.20 0.34
C THR A 452 -12.98 -15.52 1.69
N LEU A 453 -12.69 -14.22 1.73
CA LEU A 453 -12.93 -13.36 2.88
C LEU A 453 -13.54 -12.03 2.39
N ASP A 454 -14.60 -11.55 3.03
CA ASP A 454 -15.31 -10.33 2.61
C ASP A 454 -15.73 -10.32 1.12
N ASP A 455 -16.14 -11.45 0.57
CA ASP A 455 -16.46 -11.66 -0.84
C ASP A 455 -15.27 -11.49 -1.81
N ALA A 456 -14.03 -11.34 -1.31
CA ALA A 456 -12.81 -11.37 -2.10
C ALA A 456 -12.18 -12.76 -2.06
N ASP A 457 -11.72 -13.24 -3.21
CA ASP A 457 -10.88 -14.45 -3.25
C ASP A 457 -9.54 -14.15 -2.60
N VAL A 458 -9.09 -15.06 -1.73
CA VAL A 458 -7.77 -15.03 -1.11
C VAL A 458 -6.94 -16.13 -1.76
N TYR A 459 -5.74 -15.79 -2.22
CA TYR A 459 -4.87 -16.77 -2.88
C TYR A 459 -3.39 -16.40 -2.75
N SER A 460 -2.55 -17.42 -2.84
CA SER A 460 -1.11 -17.23 -2.81
C SER A 460 -0.58 -16.92 -4.21
N VAL A 461 0.33 -15.98 -4.30
CA VAL A 461 1.03 -15.58 -5.52
C VAL A 461 2.53 -15.60 -5.30
N ILE A 462 3.28 -16.12 -6.28
CA ILE A 462 4.72 -15.95 -6.33
C ILE A 462 5.02 -14.81 -7.32
N VAL A 463 5.78 -13.82 -6.86
CA VAL A 463 6.15 -12.64 -7.63
C VAL A 463 7.64 -12.63 -7.84
N SER A 464 8.06 -12.52 -9.11
CA SER A 464 9.45 -12.32 -9.51
C SER A 464 9.60 -10.92 -10.08
N ALA A 465 10.65 -10.19 -9.68
CA ALA A 465 10.94 -8.85 -10.19
C ALA A 465 12.45 -8.59 -10.23
N VAL A 466 12.90 -7.63 -11.04
CA VAL A 466 14.31 -7.33 -11.25
C VAL A 466 14.58 -5.85 -10.97
N LYS A 467 15.68 -5.57 -10.25
CA LYS A 467 16.24 -4.23 -10.15
C LYS A 467 17.03 -3.95 -11.43
N PRO A 468 16.66 -2.91 -12.22
CA PRO A 468 17.34 -2.58 -13.47
C PRO A 468 18.81 -2.18 -13.29
#